data_fb347c3a82e7a302628316c970292679
#
_entry.id   fb347c3a82e7a302628316c970292679
#
_cell.length_a   1.000
_cell.length_b   1.000
_cell.length_c   1.000
_cell.angle_alpha   90.00
_cell.angle_beta   90.00
_cell.angle_gamma   90.00
#
_symmetry.space_group_name_H-M   'P 1'
#
loop_
_entity.id
_entity.type
_entity.pdbx_description
1 polymer ?
#
loop_
_entity_poly.entity_id
_entity_poly.type
_entity_poly.pdbx_seq_one_letter_code
_entity_poly.pdbx_strand_id
1 'polypeptide(L)'
;MMKRTVWLCLLASLCSSCGYALAGHGSSLPASIKTIGIPVFVNSTTVFNVETLLTDKVRREFIGRGKYQVEPEARNVDAVLSGTITSITATPVSFAATQLASRYTITMTARIELREAKGTLLWENPSLVFRQEYEASSGVNATDAAAFFGHETNALDRLSEEFARAIVSAILEAF
;
A
#
# COMPACT_ATOMS: atom_id res chain seq x y z
N MET A 1 13.90 39.81 46.36
CA MET A 1 12.74 39.17 45.71
C MET A 1 12.75 39.31 44.18
N MET A 2 13.15 40.42 43.60
CA MET A 2 13.18 40.69 42.17
C MET A 2 14.03 39.73 41.29
N LYS A 3 15.17 39.26 41.79
CA LYS A 3 16.03 38.31 41.05
C LYS A 3 15.43 36.91 40.82
N ARG A 4 14.58 36.49 41.74
CA ARG A 4 13.90 35.17 41.63
C ARG A 4 12.73 35.20 40.62
N THR A 5 12.03 36.30 40.50
CA THR A 5 10.96 36.49 39.50
C THR A 5 11.49 36.56 38.08
N VAL A 6 12.63 37.20 37.87
CA VAL A 6 13.28 37.31 36.54
C VAL A 6 13.74 35.92 36.07
N TRP A 7 14.27 35.09 36.95
CA TRP A 7 14.67 33.70 36.61
C TRP A 7 13.47 32.80 36.27
N LEU A 8 12.33 32.98 36.95
CA LEU A 8 11.11 32.23 36.64
C LEU A 8 10.51 32.61 35.28
N CYS A 9 10.55 33.91 34.93
CA CYS A 9 10.09 34.37 33.61
C CYS A 9 10.99 33.89 32.46
N LEU A 10 12.33 33.81 32.70
CA LEU A 10 13.26 33.31 31.71
C LEU A 10 13.09 31.79 31.47
N LEU A 11 12.77 31.01 32.52
CA LEU A 11 12.49 29.58 32.39
C LEU A 11 11.16 29.33 31.65
N ALA A 12 10.15 30.14 31.87
CA ALA A 12 8.85 30.03 31.20
C ALA A 12 8.92 30.34 29.68
N SER A 13 9.86 31.19 29.25
CA SER A 13 10.07 31.53 27.84
C SER A 13 10.73 30.40 27.03
N LEU A 14 11.38 29.44 27.68
CA LEU A 14 12.01 28.30 27.00
C LEU A 14 11.07 27.15 26.68
N CYS A 15 9.84 27.16 27.26
CA CYS A 15 8.84 26.10 27.03
C CYS A 15 7.94 26.34 25.80
N SER A 16 8.04 27.48 25.13
CA SER A 16 7.14 27.86 24.03
C SER A 16 7.65 27.45 22.62
N SER A 17 8.73 26.65 22.49
CA SER A 17 9.35 26.32 21.21
C SER A 17 9.17 24.87 20.77
N CYS A 18 8.06 24.22 21.11
CA CYS A 18 7.65 23.01 20.39
C CYS A 18 6.51 23.32 19.42
N GLY A 19 6.79 24.18 18.46
CA GLY A 19 5.94 24.35 17.30
C GLY A 19 6.07 23.17 16.36
N TYR A 20 5.57 21.99 16.76
CA TYR A 20 5.27 20.92 15.81
C TYR A 20 4.01 21.35 15.04
N ALA A 21 4.22 22.08 13.95
CA ALA A 21 3.19 22.20 12.94
C ALA A 21 3.04 20.81 12.32
N LEU A 22 2.00 20.07 12.70
CA LEU A 22 1.49 18.98 11.89
C LEU A 22 1.11 19.64 10.55
N ALA A 23 2.00 19.61 9.57
CA ALA A 23 1.64 19.83 8.20
C ALA A 23 0.81 18.61 7.77
N GLY A 24 -0.45 18.59 8.20
CA GLY A 24 -1.47 17.70 7.70
C GLY A 24 -1.73 18.11 6.25
N HIS A 25 -0.97 17.55 5.31
CA HIS A 25 -1.49 17.33 3.99
C HIS A 25 -2.75 16.51 4.25
N GLY A 26 -3.92 17.10 3.98
CA GLY A 26 -5.16 16.37 4.16
C GLY A 26 -5.07 15.12 3.31
N SER A 27 -5.00 13.94 3.92
CA SER A 27 -4.93 12.64 3.25
C SER A 27 -6.20 12.38 2.45
N SER A 28 -6.40 13.14 1.39
CA SER A 28 -7.60 13.09 0.55
C SER A 28 -7.33 13.64 -0.83
N LEU A 29 -7.87 12.97 -1.83
CA LEU A 29 -7.90 13.42 -3.21
C LEU A 29 -8.60 14.80 -3.32
N PRO A 30 -8.40 15.52 -4.44
CA PRO A 30 -9.10 16.76 -4.71
C PRO A 30 -10.62 16.64 -4.46
N ALA A 31 -11.23 17.68 -3.92
CA ALA A 31 -12.64 17.68 -3.55
C ALA A 31 -13.63 17.40 -4.70
N SER A 32 -13.16 17.51 -5.95
CA SER A 32 -13.90 17.14 -7.16
C SER A 32 -14.06 15.63 -7.32
N ILE A 33 -13.21 14.82 -6.70
CA ILE A 33 -13.21 13.36 -6.82
C ILE A 33 -14.05 12.76 -5.71
N LYS A 34 -15.21 12.24 -6.04
CA LYS A 34 -16.14 11.54 -5.14
C LYS A 34 -16.30 10.08 -5.51
N THR A 35 -16.24 9.78 -6.82
CA THR A 35 -16.39 8.43 -7.36
C THR A 35 -15.10 7.99 -8.01
N ILE A 36 -14.64 6.78 -7.67
CA ILE A 36 -13.41 6.19 -8.22
C ILE A 36 -13.76 4.85 -8.87
N GLY A 37 -13.51 4.75 -10.18
CA GLY A 37 -13.55 3.49 -10.90
C GLY A 37 -12.27 2.71 -10.67
N ILE A 38 -12.38 1.47 -10.24
CA ILE A 38 -11.23 0.58 -10.04
C ILE A 38 -11.49 -0.72 -10.82
N PRO A 39 -11.19 -0.74 -12.13
CA PRO A 39 -11.27 -1.97 -12.91
C PRO A 39 -10.26 -3.01 -12.39
N VAL A 40 -10.48 -4.27 -12.73
CA VAL A 40 -9.54 -5.34 -12.36
C VAL A 40 -8.16 -5.01 -12.92
N PHE A 41 -7.14 -5.10 -12.07
CA PHE A 41 -5.75 -4.84 -12.43
C PHE A 41 -5.25 -5.85 -13.46
N VAL A 42 -4.26 -5.46 -14.23
CA VAL A 42 -3.61 -6.34 -15.18
C VAL A 42 -2.55 -7.18 -14.46
N ASN A 43 -2.53 -8.49 -14.72
CA ASN A 43 -1.53 -9.39 -14.19
C ASN A 43 -0.53 -9.76 -15.29
N SER A 44 0.71 -9.36 -15.13
CA SER A 44 1.84 -9.72 -16.02
C SER A 44 2.74 -10.79 -15.40
N THR A 45 2.27 -11.48 -14.35
CA THR A 45 3.04 -12.51 -13.63
C THR A 45 2.47 -13.91 -13.85
N THR A 46 3.16 -14.92 -13.32
CA THR A 46 2.71 -16.31 -13.35
C THR A 46 1.84 -16.72 -12.16
N VAL A 47 1.59 -15.79 -11.20
CA VAL A 47 0.76 -16.07 -10.02
C VAL A 47 -0.70 -15.86 -10.38
N PHE A 48 -1.47 -16.92 -10.30
CA PHE A 48 -2.90 -16.89 -10.66
C PHE A 48 -3.74 -16.08 -9.69
N ASN A 49 -4.75 -15.39 -10.24
CA ASN A 49 -5.80 -14.68 -9.50
C ASN A 49 -5.31 -13.53 -8.60
N VAL A 50 -4.05 -13.15 -8.65
CA VAL A 50 -3.50 -12.06 -7.86
C VAL A 50 -4.14 -10.72 -8.23
N GLU A 51 -4.45 -10.51 -9.53
CA GLU A 51 -5.10 -9.31 -10.05
C GLU A 51 -6.48 -9.08 -9.42
N THR A 52 -7.31 -10.12 -9.36
CA THR A 52 -8.64 -10.04 -8.78
C THR A 52 -8.55 -9.78 -7.27
N LEU A 53 -7.71 -10.57 -6.59
CA LEU A 53 -7.55 -10.49 -5.15
C LEU A 53 -7.02 -9.12 -4.71
N LEU A 54 -5.96 -8.62 -5.36
CA LEU A 54 -5.39 -7.32 -5.05
C LEU A 54 -6.38 -6.18 -5.35
N THR A 55 -7.08 -6.25 -6.49
CA THR A 55 -8.07 -5.24 -6.87
C THR A 55 -9.19 -5.16 -5.83
N ASP A 56 -9.70 -6.30 -5.38
CA ASP A 56 -10.77 -6.34 -4.38
C ASP A 56 -10.29 -5.82 -3.01
N LYS A 57 -9.04 -6.07 -2.63
CA LYS A 57 -8.46 -5.49 -1.41
C LYS A 57 -8.31 -3.96 -1.55
N VAL A 58 -7.84 -3.46 -2.71
CA VAL A 58 -7.73 -2.02 -2.99
C VAL A 58 -9.11 -1.33 -2.95
N ARG A 59 -10.13 -1.92 -3.56
CA ARG A 59 -11.50 -1.40 -3.50
C ARG A 59 -11.99 -1.30 -2.05
N ARG A 60 -11.83 -2.37 -1.27
CA ARG A 60 -12.23 -2.38 0.15
C ARG A 60 -11.47 -1.35 0.98
N GLU A 61 -10.19 -1.16 0.73
CA GLU A 61 -9.40 -0.16 1.43
C GLU A 61 -9.88 1.26 1.14
N PHE A 62 -10.19 1.61 -0.12
CA PHE A 62 -10.80 2.90 -0.46
C PHE A 62 -12.17 3.10 0.19
N ILE A 63 -13.03 2.08 0.17
CA ILE A 63 -14.34 2.12 0.83
C ILE A 63 -14.16 2.32 2.34
N GLY A 64 -13.19 1.63 2.95
CA GLY A 64 -12.88 1.74 4.37
C GLY A 64 -12.44 3.14 4.82
N ARG A 65 -11.88 3.95 3.91
CA ARG A 65 -11.56 5.37 4.17
C ARG A 65 -12.81 6.27 4.26
N GLY A 66 -13.98 5.77 3.84
CA GLY A 66 -15.29 6.41 4.04
C GLY A 66 -15.54 7.69 3.26
N LYS A 67 -14.66 8.09 2.33
CA LYS A 67 -14.74 9.35 1.58
C LYS A 67 -15.17 9.21 0.13
N TYR A 68 -15.06 7.99 -0.44
CA TYR A 68 -15.21 7.74 -1.87
C TYR A 68 -16.23 6.66 -2.13
N GLN A 69 -17.01 6.83 -3.21
CA GLN A 69 -17.76 5.74 -3.82
C GLN A 69 -16.83 4.99 -4.77
N VAL A 70 -16.80 3.68 -4.66
CA VAL A 70 -15.93 2.83 -5.48
C VAL A 70 -16.77 2.02 -6.43
N GLU A 71 -16.48 2.16 -7.72
CA GLU A 71 -17.15 1.44 -8.81
C GLU A 71 -16.19 0.41 -9.43
N PRO A 72 -16.66 -0.77 -9.81
CA PRO A 72 -15.82 -1.79 -10.44
C PRO A 72 -15.40 -1.44 -11.88
N GLU A 73 -16.06 -0.47 -12.51
CA GLU A 73 -15.84 -0.07 -13.89
C GLU A 73 -15.30 1.36 -13.98
N ALA A 74 -14.64 1.66 -15.12
CA ALA A 74 -14.08 2.99 -15.41
C ALA A 74 -15.11 3.95 -16.04
N ARG A 75 -16.41 3.72 -15.85
CA ARG A 75 -17.48 4.49 -16.50
C ARG A 75 -18.27 5.29 -15.47
N ASN A 76 -18.64 6.54 -15.86
CA ASN A 76 -19.43 7.43 -15.03
C ASN A 76 -18.82 7.68 -13.63
N VAL A 77 -17.52 7.86 -13.59
CA VAL A 77 -16.73 8.12 -12.38
C VAL A 77 -15.92 9.39 -12.53
N ASP A 78 -15.49 9.98 -11.43
CA ASP A 78 -14.67 11.20 -11.44
C ASP A 78 -13.20 10.89 -11.74
N ALA A 79 -12.72 9.75 -11.22
CA ALA A 79 -11.35 9.27 -11.46
C ALA A 79 -11.32 7.76 -11.68
N VAL A 80 -10.27 7.29 -12.34
CA VAL A 80 -10.01 5.87 -12.60
C VAL A 80 -8.66 5.51 -12.02
N LEU A 81 -8.63 4.50 -11.16
CA LEU A 81 -7.41 3.87 -10.67
C LEU A 81 -7.15 2.61 -11.50
N SER A 82 -6.05 2.59 -12.21
CA SER A 82 -5.58 1.43 -12.96
C SER A 82 -4.27 0.90 -12.39
N GLY A 83 -4.06 -0.40 -12.46
CA GLY A 83 -2.87 -1.07 -11.97
C GLY A 83 -2.41 -2.20 -12.89
N THR A 84 -1.11 -2.40 -12.94
CA THR A 84 -0.48 -3.57 -13.59
C THR A 84 0.51 -4.18 -12.63
N ILE A 85 0.29 -5.43 -12.25
CA ILE A 85 1.23 -6.21 -11.45
C ILE A 85 2.32 -6.70 -12.40
N THR A 86 3.53 -6.19 -12.23
CA THR A 86 4.63 -6.42 -13.18
C THR A 86 5.56 -7.54 -12.75
N SER A 87 5.69 -7.78 -11.44
CA SER A 87 6.57 -8.84 -10.91
C SER A 87 6.10 -9.31 -9.54
N ILE A 88 6.23 -10.60 -9.30
CA ILE A 88 6.13 -11.22 -7.98
C ILE A 88 7.27 -12.23 -7.85
N THR A 89 8.05 -12.10 -6.77
CA THR A 89 9.13 -13.04 -6.46
C THR A 89 9.00 -13.57 -5.04
N ALA A 90 9.34 -14.83 -4.82
CA ALA A 90 9.46 -15.43 -3.51
C ALA A 90 10.89 -16.00 -3.39
N THR A 91 11.69 -15.42 -2.50
CA THR A 91 13.10 -15.76 -2.33
C THR A 91 13.32 -16.33 -0.93
N PRO A 92 13.86 -17.54 -0.79
CA PRO A 92 14.18 -18.12 0.50
C PRO A 92 15.31 -17.32 1.18
N VAL A 93 15.14 -17.00 2.47
CA VAL A 93 16.12 -16.22 3.25
C VAL A 93 16.63 -16.96 4.48
N SER A 94 15.94 -18.02 4.91
CA SER A 94 16.44 -18.92 5.94
C SER A 94 15.98 -20.36 5.73
N PHE A 95 16.76 -21.30 6.28
CA PHE A 95 16.52 -22.72 6.14
C PHE A 95 16.44 -23.36 7.52
N ALA A 96 15.53 -24.33 7.68
CA ALA A 96 15.46 -25.16 8.87
C ALA A 96 16.61 -26.19 8.90
N ALA A 97 16.79 -26.87 10.04
CA ALA A 97 17.77 -27.94 10.16
C ALA A 97 17.57 -29.10 9.15
N THR A 98 16.38 -29.22 8.58
CA THR A 98 16.00 -30.16 7.51
C THR A 98 16.41 -29.69 6.11
N GLN A 99 17.12 -28.59 5.99
CA GLN A 99 17.49 -27.92 4.73
C GLN A 99 16.29 -27.43 3.89
N LEU A 100 15.09 -27.43 4.43
CA LEU A 100 13.92 -26.82 3.82
C LEU A 100 13.84 -25.34 4.18
N ALA A 101 13.45 -24.51 3.23
CA ALA A 101 13.29 -23.07 3.49
C ALA A 101 12.16 -22.85 4.49
N SER A 102 12.47 -22.10 5.56
CA SER A 102 11.53 -21.77 6.64
C SER A 102 11.03 -20.35 6.58
N ARG A 103 11.73 -19.46 5.87
CA ARG A 103 11.35 -18.07 5.67
C ARG A 103 11.63 -17.62 4.24
N TYR A 104 10.70 -16.84 3.70
CA TYR A 104 10.79 -16.24 2.38
C TYR A 104 10.64 -14.74 2.45
N THR A 105 11.37 -14.01 1.62
CA THR A 105 11.05 -12.62 1.26
C THR A 105 10.21 -12.63 -0.01
N ILE A 106 9.00 -12.10 0.09
CA ILE A 106 8.11 -11.91 -1.04
C ILE A 106 8.20 -10.46 -1.46
N THR A 107 8.44 -10.24 -2.74
CA THR A 107 8.45 -8.90 -3.33
C THR A 107 7.42 -8.85 -4.44
N MET A 108 6.49 -7.90 -4.34
CA MET A 108 5.51 -7.59 -5.38
C MET A 108 5.77 -6.19 -5.92
N THR A 109 5.78 -6.06 -7.24
CA THR A 109 5.96 -4.78 -7.93
C THR A 109 4.76 -4.52 -8.82
N ALA A 110 4.20 -3.31 -8.75
CA ALA A 110 3.11 -2.90 -9.59
C ALA A 110 3.32 -1.47 -10.11
N ARG A 111 2.82 -1.20 -11.31
CA ARG A 111 2.60 0.14 -11.84
C ARG A 111 1.18 0.54 -11.49
N ILE A 112 1.01 1.69 -10.85
CA ILE A 112 -0.30 2.19 -10.44
C ILE A 112 -0.46 3.61 -10.97
N GLU A 113 -1.62 3.90 -11.56
CA GLU A 113 -1.96 5.23 -12.08
C GLU A 113 -3.36 5.62 -11.64
N LEU A 114 -3.52 6.86 -11.17
CA LEU A 114 -4.80 7.49 -10.90
C LEU A 114 -4.99 8.65 -11.88
N ARG A 115 -6.04 8.60 -12.68
CA ARG A 115 -6.37 9.63 -13.67
C ARG A 115 -7.79 10.14 -13.46
N GLU A 116 -8.02 11.43 -13.70
CA GLU A 116 -9.39 11.91 -13.87
C GLU A 116 -10.08 11.23 -15.07
N ALA A 117 -11.40 11.17 -15.05
CA ALA A 117 -12.17 10.64 -16.18
C ALA A 117 -11.88 11.35 -17.52
N LYS A 118 -11.41 12.61 -17.45
CA LYS A 118 -10.98 13.42 -18.60
C LYS A 118 -9.57 13.07 -19.10
N GLY A 119 -8.86 12.17 -18.42
CA GLY A 119 -7.52 11.71 -18.77
C GLY A 119 -6.36 12.43 -18.08
N THR A 120 -6.61 13.48 -17.29
CA THR A 120 -5.57 14.16 -16.53
C THR A 120 -4.93 13.20 -15.53
N LEU A 121 -3.62 13.08 -15.55
CA LEU A 121 -2.88 12.28 -14.55
C LEU A 121 -2.90 13.02 -13.21
N LEU A 122 -3.46 12.38 -12.20
CA LEU A 122 -3.48 12.89 -10.82
C LEU A 122 -2.29 12.37 -10.02
N TRP A 123 -2.00 11.09 -10.16
CA TRP A 123 -0.91 10.42 -9.44
C TRP A 123 -0.45 9.18 -10.21
N GLU A 124 0.84 8.90 -10.15
CA GLU A 124 1.39 7.64 -10.66
C GLU A 124 2.57 7.17 -9.82
N ASN A 125 2.72 5.86 -9.78
CA ASN A 125 3.96 5.22 -9.39
C ASN A 125 4.27 4.10 -10.40
N PRO A 126 5.28 4.29 -11.25
CA PRO A 126 5.59 3.33 -12.31
C PRO A 126 6.20 2.02 -11.79
N SER A 127 6.66 2.02 -10.54
CA SER A 127 7.30 0.85 -9.92
C SER A 127 7.11 0.88 -8.40
N LEU A 128 5.88 0.76 -7.95
CA LEU A 128 5.57 0.61 -6.53
C LEU A 128 5.99 -0.78 -6.07
N VAL A 129 6.94 -0.84 -5.15
CA VAL A 129 7.49 -2.10 -4.62
C VAL A 129 6.98 -2.32 -3.21
N PHE A 130 6.38 -3.47 -2.98
CA PHE A 130 6.02 -3.97 -1.67
C PHE A 130 6.85 -5.21 -1.34
N ARG A 131 7.38 -5.27 -0.11
CA ARG A 131 8.25 -6.37 0.33
C ARG A 131 7.83 -6.82 1.71
N GLN A 132 7.62 -8.14 1.86
CA GLN A 132 7.19 -8.75 3.12
C GLN A 132 7.97 -10.04 3.37
N GLU A 133 8.37 -10.26 4.61
CA GLU A 133 8.86 -11.57 5.04
C GLU A 133 7.68 -12.45 5.44
N TYR A 134 7.76 -13.72 5.05
CA TYR A 134 6.75 -14.73 5.34
C TYR A 134 7.42 -15.99 5.87
N GLU A 135 6.91 -16.51 7.00
CA GLU A 135 7.32 -17.82 7.52
C GLU A 135 6.46 -18.90 6.89
N ALA A 136 7.10 -19.82 6.17
CA ALA A 136 6.40 -20.96 5.58
C ALA A 136 5.95 -21.93 6.69
N SER A 137 4.69 -22.34 6.66
CA SER A 137 4.08 -23.22 7.67
C SER A 137 4.62 -24.65 7.67
N SER A 138 5.18 -25.09 6.55
CA SER A 138 5.89 -26.36 6.40
C SER A 138 7.03 -26.15 5.41
N GLY A 139 8.23 -26.61 5.75
CA GLY A 139 9.40 -26.41 4.89
C GLY A 139 9.09 -26.66 3.42
N VAL A 140 8.94 -25.58 2.66
CA VAL A 140 8.57 -25.60 1.26
C VAL A 140 9.82 -25.36 0.42
N ASN A 141 10.07 -26.21 -0.59
CA ASN A 141 11.03 -25.97 -1.64
C ASN A 141 10.32 -25.29 -2.82
N ALA A 142 9.94 -24.02 -2.65
CA ALA A 142 9.40 -23.27 -3.76
C ALA A 142 10.52 -22.70 -4.63
N THR A 143 10.49 -23.05 -5.92
CA THR A 143 11.46 -22.58 -6.91
C THR A 143 11.14 -21.20 -7.45
N ASP A 144 9.85 -20.80 -7.34
CA ASP A 144 9.35 -19.51 -7.79
C ASP A 144 8.10 -19.07 -6.97
N ALA A 145 7.59 -17.90 -7.29
CA ALA A 145 6.43 -17.33 -6.59
C ALA A 145 5.16 -18.17 -6.80
N ALA A 146 4.93 -18.72 -7.98
CA ALA A 146 3.73 -19.52 -8.27
C ALA A 146 3.72 -20.81 -7.45
N ALA A 147 4.86 -21.50 -7.36
CA ALA A 147 5.02 -22.69 -6.53
C ALA A 147 4.85 -22.34 -5.04
N PHE A 148 5.40 -21.21 -4.57
CA PHE A 148 5.25 -20.75 -3.19
C PHE A 148 3.77 -20.56 -2.83
N PHE A 149 3.02 -19.78 -3.62
CA PHE A 149 1.61 -19.50 -3.34
C PHE A 149 0.69 -20.69 -3.59
N GLY A 150 1.13 -21.66 -4.37
CA GLY A 150 0.45 -22.95 -4.51
C GLY A 150 0.44 -23.77 -3.21
N HIS A 151 1.49 -23.65 -2.40
CA HIS A 151 1.61 -24.28 -1.09
C HIS A 151 1.07 -23.40 0.06
N GLU A 152 1.31 -22.09 -0.02
CA GLU A 152 0.95 -21.10 1.01
C GLU A 152 -0.21 -20.21 0.54
N THR A 153 -1.39 -20.81 0.37
CA THR A 153 -2.56 -20.13 -0.20
C THR A 153 -3.02 -18.89 0.58
N ASN A 154 -2.84 -18.90 1.91
CA ASN A 154 -3.18 -17.74 2.75
C ASN A 154 -2.16 -16.60 2.65
N ALA A 155 -0.94 -16.88 2.16
CA ALA A 155 0.09 -15.87 2.02
C ALA A 155 -0.28 -14.81 0.99
N LEU A 156 -0.87 -15.21 -0.13
CA LEU A 156 -1.29 -14.30 -1.18
C LEU A 156 -2.40 -13.34 -0.71
N ASP A 157 -3.35 -13.83 0.07
CA ASP A 157 -4.44 -12.99 0.63
C ASP A 157 -3.87 -11.90 1.56
N ARG A 158 -3.01 -12.30 2.50
CA ARG A 158 -2.37 -11.38 3.43
C ARG A 158 -1.48 -10.36 2.72
N LEU A 159 -0.65 -10.81 1.79
CA LEU A 159 0.22 -9.95 1.00
C LEU A 159 -0.59 -8.91 0.20
N SER A 160 -1.68 -9.37 -0.43
CA SER A 160 -2.55 -8.48 -1.21
C SER A 160 -3.24 -7.44 -0.34
N GLU A 161 -3.61 -7.77 0.90
CA GLU A 161 -4.19 -6.83 1.84
C GLU A 161 -3.18 -5.76 2.27
N GLU A 162 -1.96 -6.15 2.65
CA GLU A 162 -0.91 -5.22 3.05
C GLU A 162 -0.50 -4.31 1.88
N PHE A 163 -0.39 -4.88 0.67
CA PHE A 163 -0.04 -4.10 -0.51
C PHE A 163 -1.16 -3.14 -0.91
N ALA A 164 -2.42 -3.54 -0.79
CA ALA A 164 -3.56 -2.65 -1.01
C ALA A 164 -3.54 -1.44 -0.06
N ARG A 165 -3.26 -1.65 1.21
CA ARG A 165 -3.06 -0.55 2.17
C ARG A 165 -1.93 0.38 1.74
N ALA A 166 -0.80 -0.19 1.32
CA ALA A 166 0.34 0.61 0.85
C ALA A 166 -0.01 1.44 -0.40
N ILE A 167 -0.73 0.87 -1.37
CA ILE A 167 -1.20 1.57 -2.57
C ILE A 167 -2.09 2.75 -2.18
N VAL A 168 -3.13 2.51 -1.38
CA VAL A 168 -4.12 3.54 -1.02
C VAL A 168 -3.49 4.63 -0.16
N SER A 169 -2.64 4.27 0.80
CA SER A 169 -1.91 5.25 1.59
C SER A 169 -0.99 6.11 0.73
N ALA A 170 -0.21 5.52 -0.17
CA ALA A 170 0.68 6.27 -1.07
C ALA A 170 -0.08 7.25 -1.98
N ILE A 171 -1.28 6.89 -2.42
CA ILE A 171 -2.13 7.77 -3.22
C ILE A 171 -2.67 8.92 -2.35
N LEU A 172 -3.25 8.62 -1.19
CA LEU A 172 -3.93 9.62 -0.37
C LEU A 172 -2.96 10.57 0.33
N GLU A 173 -1.75 10.15 0.63
CA GLU A 173 -0.69 10.97 1.24
C GLU A 173 -0.01 11.93 0.24
N ALA A 174 -0.25 11.75 -1.06
CA ALA A 174 0.29 12.61 -2.10
C ALA A 174 -0.49 13.92 -2.26
N PHE A 175 -1.65 14.06 -1.61
CA PHE A 175 -2.54 15.23 -1.64
C PHE A 175 -2.78 15.77 -0.23
#